data_dcfa4c7cd2aca1696ca450bb93ea059a
#
_entry.id   dcfa4c7cd2aca1696ca450bb93ea059a
#
_cell.length_a   1.000
_cell.length_b   1.000
_cell.length_c   1.000
_cell.angle_alpha   90.00
_cell.angle_beta   90.00
_cell.angle_gamma   90.00
#
_symmetry.space_group_name_H-M   'P 1'
#
loop_
_entity.id
_entity.type
_entity.pdbx_description
1 polymer ?
#
loop_
_entity_poly.entity_id
_entity_poly.type
_entity_poly.pdbx_seq_one_letter_code
_entity_poly.pdbx_strand_id
1 'polypeptide(L)'
;SGIFFLVFFYFLLPEEEKYFTERYAFLIVPTFILSHLLVSFIAFFGKEKELNFWQYNKNLFINLFLTAIFTGVLTGGVELAILAVDKLFDFNFNDRYYLETFYFLSIFGSSFIFLLFNEEGLLQLEKDGTYPVILKFFTQYILIPLLIIYAVILYFYSAKILVNWELPRGWVSYLILAYSVVGILALLLVHPLKQESTASWVRVFSRIFYFTLIPL
;
A
#
# COMPACT_ATOMS: atom_id res chain seq x y z
N SER A 1 11.26 22.24 15.08
CA SER A 1 12.50 21.69 15.64
C SER A 1 12.64 20.18 15.45
N GLY A 2 11.61 19.42 15.06
CA GLY A 2 11.73 18.00 14.71
C GLY A 2 12.62 17.76 13.49
N ILE A 3 12.53 18.62 12.47
CA ILE A 3 13.39 18.58 11.29
C ILE A 3 14.86 18.74 11.68
N PHE A 4 15.17 19.64 12.64
CA PHE A 4 16.53 19.83 13.11
C PHE A 4 17.10 18.59 13.81
N PHE A 5 16.25 17.88 14.57
CA PHE A 5 16.60 16.61 15.18
C PHE A 5 16.87 15.53 14.14
N LEU A 6 16.07 15.41 13.09
CA LEU A 6 16.26 14.45 12.01
C LEU A 6 17.54 14.73 11.22
N VAL A 7 17.83 15.99 10.92
CA VAL A 7 19.08 16.39 10.23
C VAL A 7 20.28 16.08 11.10
N PHE A 8 20.25 16.41 12.39
CA PHE A 8 21.32 16.08 13.33
C PHE A 8 21.54 14.57 13.44
N PHE A 9 20.42 13.81 13.52
CA PHE A 9 20.47 12.35 13.60
C PHE A 9 21.05 11.72 12.33
N TYR A 10 20.72 12.28 11.15
CA TYR A 10 21.28 11.84 9.87
C TYR A 10 22.80 11.98 9.84
N PHE A 11 23.36 13.09 10.32
CA PHE A 11 24.82 13.30 10.39
C PHE A 11 25.53 12.42 11.45
N LEU A 12 24.80 11.83 12.38
CA LEU A 12 25.35 10.87 13.33
C LEU A 12 25.51 9.46 12.77
N LEU A 13 24.80 9.16 11.66
CA LEU A 13 24.85 7.85 11.04
C LEU A 13 26.06 7.75 10.08
N PRO A 14 26.72 6.59 9.98
CA PRO A 14 27.80 6.40 9.03
C PRO A 14 27.26 6.35 7.59
N GLU A 15 28.01 6.92 6.64
CA GLU A 15 27.67 6.92 5.22
C GLU A 15 27.78 5.52 4.59
N GLU A 16 28.68 4.68 5.08
CA GLU A 16 28.89 3.34 4.54
C GLU A 16 28.32 2.26 5.47
N GLU A 17 27.59 1.33 4.87
CA GLU A 17 26.96 0.19 5.55
C GLU A 17 27.95 -0.65 6.35
N LYS A 18 29.22 -0.73 5.90
CA LYS A 18 30.31 -1.43 6.54
C LYS A 18 30.64 -0.95 7.97
N TYR A 19 30.37 0.32 8.26
CA TYR A 19 30.62 0.92 9.58
C TYR A 19 29.38 0.86 10.49
N PHE A 20 28.30 0.23 10.03
CA PHE A 20 27.09 0.05 10.82
C PHE A 20 27.28 -1.05 11.87
N THR A 21 27.75 -0.66 13.03
CA THR A 21 28.00 -1.58 14.16
C THR A 21 26.78 -1.68 15.06
N GLU A 22 26.77 -2.67 15.96
CA GLU A 22 25.71 -2.88 16.97
C GLU A 22 25.40 -1.60 17.78
N ARG A 23 26.36 -0.71 17.95
CA ARG A 23 26.18 0.58 18.64
C ARG A 23 25.14 1.47 17.96
N TYR A 24 25.06 1.46 16.63
CA TYR A 24 24.07 2.23 15.89
C TYR A 24 22.66 1.63 16.02
N ALA A 25 22.55 0.32 16.12
CA ALA A 25 21.27 -0.33 16.42
C ALA A 25 20.75 0.11 17.81
N PHE A 26 21.62 0.17 18.82
CA PHE A 26 21.27 0.70 20.15
C PHE A 26 20.94 2.20 20.16
N LEU A 27 21.34 2.95 19.16
CA LEU A 27 20.95 4.35 19.00
C LEU A 27 19.60 4.48 18.26
N ILE A 28 19.43 3.74 17.15
CA ILE A 28 18.27 3.85 16.28
C ILE A 28 17.02 3.28 16.94
N VAL A 29 17.08 2.08 17.50
CA VAL A 29 15.91 1.39 18.05
C VAL A 29 15.29 2.17 19.21
N PRO A 30 16.03 2.61 20.25
CA PRO A 30 15.45 3.45 21.29
C PRO A 30 14.95 4.80 20.79
N THR A 31 15.65 5.44 19.83
CA THR A 31 15.21 6.71 19.25
C THR A 31 13.89 6.55 18.51
N PHE A 32 13.73 5.46 17.77
CA PHE A 32 12.49 5.13 17.09
C PHE A 32 11.34 4.91 18.09
N ILE A 33 11.57 4.14 19.15
CA ILE A 33 10.57 3.90 20.20
C ILE A 33 10.23 5.22 20.92
N LEU A 34 11.24 6.02 21.28
CA LEU A 34 11.02 7.31 21.94
C LEU A 34 10.23 8.29 21.06
N SER A 35 10.50 8.34 19.76
CA SER A 35 9.76 9.19 18.84
C SER A 35 8.27 8.80 18.77
N HIS A 36 7.95 7.51 18.74
CA HIS A 36 6.57 7.02 18.78
C HIS A 36 5.88 7.30 20.11
N LEU A 37 6.59 7.12 21.23
CA LEU A 37 6.07 7.49 22.55
C LEU A 37 5.83 8.99 22.67
N LEU A 38 6.72 9.83 22.12
CA LEU A 38 6.52 11.28 22.08
C LEU A 38 5.25 11.68 21.33
N VAL A 39 4.97 11.07 20.19
CA VAL A 39 3.73 11.31 19.42
C VAL A 39 2.51 10.97 20.27
N SER A 40 2.57 9.86 21.04
CA SER A 40 1.50 9.43 21.93
C SER A 40 1.21 10.42 23.07
N PHE A 41 2.23 11.12 23.58
CA PHE A 41 2.13 11.99 24.77
C PHE A 41 2.04 13.48 24.46
N ILE A 42 2.66 13.96 23.38
CA ILE A 42 2.89 15.39 23.12
C ILE A 42 1.59 16.20 23.02
N ALA A 43 0.50 15.55 22.58
CA ALA A 43 -0.82 16.17 22.45
C ALA A 43 -1.50 16.42 23.82
N PHE A 44 -1.00 15.82 24.92
CA PHE A 44 -1.69 15.75 26.21
C PHE A 44 -0.95 16.42 27.38
N PHE A 45 0.02 17.26 27.13
CA PHE A 45 0.72 18.03 28.16
C PHE A 45 -0.15 19.07 28.92
N GLY A 46 -1.47 19.15 28.63
CA GLY A 46 -2.43 20.05 29.27
C GLY A 46 -3.46 19.32 30.15
N LYS A 47 -4.02 20.03 31.13
CA LYS A 47 -4.97 19.53 32.13
C LYS A 47 -6.26 18.95 31.52
N GLU A 48 -6.76 17.85 32.13
CA GLU A 48 -8.06 17.18 31.91
C GLU A 48 -8.19 16.37 30.62
N LYS A 49 -7.69 15.08 30.58
CA LYS A 49 -7.92 14.34 29.32
C LYS A 49 -7.62 12.84 29.32
N GLU A 50 -7.87 12.11 30.39
CA GLU A 50 -7.67 10.65 30.39
C GLU A 50 -8.47 9.93 29.31
N LEU A 51 -9.75 10.31 29.12
CA LEU A 51 -10.61 9.72 28.11
C LEU A 51 -10.14 10.06 26.68
N ASN A 52 -9.73 11.32 26.45
CA ASN A 52 -9.22 11.77 25.17
C ASN A 52 -7.85 11.14 24.83
N PHE A 53 -7.00 10.95 25.85
CA PHE A 53 -5.71 10.25 25.70
C PHE A 53 -5.91 8.81 25.23
N TRP A 54 -6.84 8.08 25.86
CA TRP A 54 -7.14 6.71 25.48
C TRP A 54 -7.71 6.61 24.06
N GLN A 55 -8.67 7.46 23.71
CA GLN A 55 -9.28 7.50 22.37
C GLN A 55 -8.26 7.83 21.28
N TYR A 56 -7.39 8.82 21.53
CA TYR A 56 -6.32 9.20 20.61
C TYR A 56 -5.37 8.05 20.37
N ASN A 57 -4.87 7.41 21.43
CA ASN A 57 -3.92 6.30 21.29
C ASN A 57 -4.55 5.05 20.67
N LYS A 58 -5.82 4.78 20.96
CA LYS A 58 -6.59 3.75 20.27
C LYS A 58 -6.66 4.01 18.76
N ASN A 59 -7.02 5.24 18.36
CA ASN A 59 -7.10 5.62 16.96
C ASN A 59 -5.72 5.61 16.27
N LEU A 60 -4.69 6.10 16.96
CA LEU A 60 -3.32 6.05 16.47
C LEU A 60 -2.85 4.61 16.20
N PHE A 61 -3.14 3.69 17.12
CA PHE A 61 -2.84 2.27 16.95
C PHE A 61 -3.59 1.65 15.77
N ILE A 62 -4.88 1.92 15.66
CA ILE A 62 -5.70 1.44 14.53
C ILE A 62 -5.15 1.97 13.21
N ASN A 63 -4.84 3.26 13.14
CA ASN A 63 -4.30 3.90 11.94
C ASN A 63 -2.93 3.33 11.56
N LEU A 64 -2.04 3.09 12.52
CA LEU A 64 -0.76 2.43 12.29
C LEU A 64 -0.93 1.01 11.74
N PHE A 65 -1.82 0.23 12.35
CA PHE A 65 -2.10 -1.14 11.93
C PHE A 65 -2.67 -1.20 10.50
N LEU A 66 -3.65 -0.35 10.20
CA LEU A 66 -4.23 -0.26 8.86
C LEU A 66 -3.20 0.23 7.83
N THR A 67 -2.38 1.22 8.20
CA THR A 67 -1.29 1.70 7.35
C THR A 67 -0.31 0.58 7.02
N ALA A 68 0.08 -0.23 8.01
CA ALA A 68 0.98 -1.36 7.80
C ALA A 68 0.38 -2.39 6.82
N ILE A 69 -0.90 -2.76 6.99
CA ILE A 69 -1.58 -3.68 6.09
C ILE A 69 -1.65 -3.10 4.67
N PHE A 70 -2.10 -1.87 4.52
CA PHE A 70 -2.31 -1.26 3.20
C PHE A 70 -0.99 -1.01 2.46
N THR A 71 0.04 -0.55 3.19
CA THR A 71 1.38 -0.41 2.64
C THR A 71 1.95 -1.77 2.24
N GLY A 72 1.73 -2.80 3.05
CA GLY A 72 2.17 -4.16 2.74
C GLY A 72 1.53 -4.70 1.46
N VAL A 73 0.22 -4.51 1.27
CA VAL A 73 -0.48 -4.91 0.04
C VAL A 73 -0.01 -4.09 -1.16
N LEU A 74 0.14 -2.77 -0.99
CA LEU A 74 0.62 -1.90 -2.07
C LEU A 74 2.04 -2.28 -2.50
N THR A 75 2.95 -2.39 -1.55
CA THR A 75 4.37 -2.72 -1.81
C THR A 75 4.48 -4.12 -2.41
N GLY A 76 3.88 -5.12 -1.77
CA GLY A 76 3.89 -6.50 -2.29
C GLY A 76 3.25 -6.63 -3.67
N GLY A 77 2.16 -5.90 -3.92
CA GLY A 77 1.52 -5.86 -5.23
C GLY A 77 2.42 -5.26 -6.31
N VAL A 78 3.07 -4.13 -6.03
CA VAL A 78 3.99 -3.49 -6.98
C VAL A 78 5.23 -4.36 -7.24
N GLU A 79 5.83 -4.95 -6.19
CA GLU A 79 6.96 -5.86 -6.32
C GLU A 79 6.61 -7.08 -7.19
N LEU A 80 5.44 -7.67 -6.97
CA LEU A 80 4.94 -8.77 -7.80
C LEU A 80 4.70 -8.33 -9.24
N ALA A 81 4.26 -7.08 -9.49
CA ALA A 81 4.08 -6.56 -10.84
C ALA A 81 5.44 -6.40 -11.55
N ILE A 82 6.46 -5.88 -10.85
CA ILE A 82 7.83 -5.78 -11.38
C ILE A 82 8.36 -7.19 -11.69
N LEU A 83 8.19 -8.14 -10.78
CA LEU A 83 8.59 -9.54 -10.98
C LEU A 83 7.85 -10.17 -12.19
N ALA A 84 6.56 -9.90 -12.35
CA ALA A 84 5.79 -10.39 -13.49
C ALA A 84 6.36 -9.84 -14.81
N VAL A 85 6.66 -8.55 -14.89
CA VAL A 85 7.28 -7.93 -16.07
C VAL A 85 8.66 -8.56 -16.33
N ASP A 86 9.49 -8.71 -15.31
CA ASP A 86 10.82 -9.33 -15.41
C ASP A 86 10.74 -10.74 -16.01
N LYS A 87 9.88 -11.57 -15.44
CA LYS A 87 9.76 -13.00 -15.85
C LYS A 87 9.02 -13.22 -17.17
N LEU A 88 8.05 -12.39 -17.51
CA LEU A 88 7.26 -12.53 -18.74
C LEU A 88 7.95 -11.93 -19.97
N PHE A 89 8.73 -10.88 -19.76
CA PHE A 89 9.35 -10.15 -20.86
C PHE A 89 10.88 -10.30 -20.91
N ASP A 90 11.48 -11.08 -20.00
CA ASP A 90 12.93 -11.37 -19.94
C ASP A 90 13.81 -10.10 -19.79
N PHE A 91 13.34 -9.12 -19.02
CA PHE A 91 14.09 -7.87 -18.82
C PHE A 91 15.34 -8.03 -17.96
N ASN A 92 15.38 -9.07 -17.08
CA ASN A 92 16.48 -9.31 -16.15
C ASN A 92 16.82 -8.08 -15.31
N PHE A 93 15.82 -7.55 -14.59
CA PHE A 93 16.01 -6.43 -13.70
C PHE A 93 17.03 -6.75 -12.60
N ASN A 94 17.85 -5.75 -12.27
CA ASN A 94 18.79 -5.86 -11.16
C ASN A 94 18.02 -5.84 -9.82
N ASP A 95 18.47 -6.64 -8.85
CA ASP A 95 17.89 -6.69 -7.50
C ASP A 95 17.78 -5.31 -6.82
N ARG A 96 18.62 -4.38 -7.23
CA ARG A 96 18.59 -3.00 -6.76
C ARG A 96 17.26 -2.30 -7.05
N TYR A 97 16.61 -2.55 -8.19
CA TYR A 97 15.31 -1.94 -8.52
C TYR A 97 14.22 -2.39 -7.56
N TYR A 98 14.23 -3.67 -7.17
CA TYR A 98 13.31 -4.20 -6.16
C TYR A 98 13.52 -3.51 -4.81
N LEU A 99 14.77 -3.42 -4.35
CA LEU A 99 15.09 -2.77 -3.08
C LEU A 99 14.72 -1.28 -3.08
N GLU A 100 15.03 -0.55 -4.14
CA GLU A 100 14.70 0.88 -4.24
C GLU A 100 13.17 1.10 -4.25
N THR A 101 12.42 0.27 -4.97
CA THR A 101 10.95 0.32 -5.00
C THR A 101 10.38 -0.02 -3.62
N PHE A 102 10.90 -1.08 -2.98
CA PHE A 102 10.50 -1.45 -1.64
C PHE A 102 10.71 -0.32 -0.63
N TYR A 103 11.88 0.28 -0.59
CA TYR A 103 12.17 1.40 0.31
C TYR A 103 11.30 2.62 0.00
N PHE A 104 11.14 2.95 -1.26
CA PHE A 104 10.30 4.07 -1.67
C PHE A 104 8.85 3.87 -1.20
N LEU A 105 8.23 2.74 -1.50
CA LEU A 105 6.85 2.47 -1.13
C LEU A 105 6.68 2.28 0.38
N SER A 106 7.64 1.64 1.06
CA SER A 106 7.58 1.47 2.51
C SER A 106 7.72 2.77 3.27
N ILE A 107 8.50 3.73 2.80
CA ILE A 107 8.72 5.01 3.49
C ILE A 107 7.67 6.04 3.06
N PHE A 108 7.62 6.35 1.75
CA PHE A 108 6.69 7.37 1.25
C PHE A 108 5.25 6.87 1.20
N GLY A 109 5.03 5.63 0.76
CA GLY A 109 3.71 5.02 0.70
C GLY A 109 3.07 4.90 2.08
N SER A 110 3.82 4.43 3.09
CA SER A 110 3.29 4.33 4.46
C SER A 110 2.98 5.70 5.05
N SER A 111 3.87 6.68 4.87
CA SER A 111 3.64 8.04 5.34
C SER A 111 2.42 8.68 4.69
N PHE A 112 2.26 8.50 3.38
CA PHE A 112 1.12 9.01 2.64
C PHE A 112 -0.19 8.35 3.09
N ILE A 113 -0.23 7.02 3.21
CA ILE A 113 -1.41 6.27 3.66
C ILE A 113 -1.76 6.66 5.11
N PHE A 114 -0.77 6.78 6.00
CA PHE A 114 -0.99 7.20 7.38
C PHE A 114 -1.61 8.60 7.48
N LEU A 115 -1.15 9.56 6.69
CA LEU A 115 -1.69 10.91 6.67
C LEU A 115 -3.12 10.97 6.12
N LEU A 116 -3.46 10.07 5.19
CA LEU A 116 -4.84 9.97 4.67
C LEU A 116 -5.84 9.44 5.71
N PHE A 117 -5.37 8.68 6.70
CA PHE A 117 -6.18 8.20 7.81
C PHE A 117 -6.26 9.19 8.98
N ASN A 118 -5.93 10.46 8.76
CA ASN A 118 -6.04 11.45 9.81
C ASN A 118 -7.48 11.56 10.33
N GLU A 119 -7.63 11.94 11.60
CA GLU A 119 -8.85 11.90 12.41
C GLU A 119 -10.08 12.52 11.72
N GLU A 120 -9.91 13.61 10.97
CA GLU A 120 -11.00 14.23 10.20
C GLU A 120 -11.44 13.38 8.99
N GLY A 121 -10.54 12.67 8.35
CA GLY A 121 -10.85 11.79 7.23
C GLY A 121 -11.71 10.61 7.66
N LEU A 122 -11.33 9.87 8.70
CA LEU A 122 -12.07 8.71 9.20
C LEU A 122 -13.42 9.08 9.81
N LEU A 123 -13.52 10.17 10.60
CA LEU A 123 -14.76 10.60 11.23
C LEU A 123 -15.79 11.13 10.23
N GLN A 124 -15.38 11.83 9.17
CA GLN A 124 -16.30 12.23 8.10
C GLN A 124 -16.83 11.04 7.30
N LEU A 125 -16.02 10.00 7.22
CA LEU A 125 -16.31 8.81 6.44
C LEU A 125 -17.21 7.82 7.21
N GLU A 126 -17.20 7.84 8.55
CA GLU A 126 -18.11 7.06 9.40
C GLU A 126 -19.51 7.66 9.52
N LYS A 127 -19.71 8.94 9.17
CA LYS A 127 -21.01 9.62 9.28
C LYS A 127 -22.08 9.08 8.32
N ASP A 128 -21.71 8.49 7.20
CA ASP A 128 -22.65 7.96 6.20
C ASP A 128 -23.10 6.51 6.41
N GLY A 129 -22.74 5.89 7.52
CA GLY A 129 -23.37 4.75 8.20
C GLY A 129 -23.60 3.43 7.44
N THR A 130 -23.31 3.33 6.14
CA THR A 130 -23.72 2.15 5.33
C THR A 130 -22.60 1.30 4.78
N TYR A 131 -21.41 1.85 4.56
CA TYR A 131 -20.26 1.08 4.04
C TYR A 131 -18.94 1.48 4.73
N PRO A 132 -18.12 0.49 5.18
CA PRO A 132 -16.84 0.81 5.81
C PRO A 132 -15.93 1.56 4.85
N VAL A 133 -15.65 2.81 5.18
CA VAL A 133 -14.89 3.72 4.32
C VAL A 133 -13.46 3.25 4.12
N ILE A 134 -12.90 2.58 5.12
CA ILE A 134 -11.60 1.93 5.04
C ILE A 134 -11.54 0.95 3.87
N LEU A 135 -12.60 0.12 3.70
CA LEU A 135 -12.70 -0.82 2.58
C LEU A 135 -12.86 -0.09 1.24
N LYS A 136 -13.63 1.01 1.22
CA LYS A 136 -13.78 1.87 0.02
C LYS A 136 -12.43 2.43 -0.40
N PHE A 137 -11.69 3.02 0.55
CA PHE A 137 -10.36 3.56 0.30
C PHE A 137 -9.39 2.48 -0.20
N PHE A 138 -9.29 1.36 0.51
CA PHE A 138 -8.43 0.25 0.15
C PHE A 138 -8.71 -0.25 -1.27
N THR A 139 -9.98 -0.48 -1.58
CA THR A 139 -10.37 -1.01 -2.89
C THR A 139 -10.15 0.01 -3.98
N GLN A 140 -10.52 1.27 -3.76
CA GLN A 140 -10.45 2.33 -4.78
C GLN A 140 -9.01 2.76 -5.09
N TYR A 141 -8.16 2.92 -4.06
CA TYR A 141 -6.85 3.55 -4.22
C TYR A 141 -5.67 2.56 -4.23
N ILE A 142 -5.88 1.34 -3.78
CA ILE A 142 -4.83 0.32 -3.76
C ILE A 142 -5.20 -0.85 -4.68
N LEU A 143 -6.32 -1.52 -4.43
CA LEU A 143 -6.63 -2.78 -5.09
C LEU A 143 -6.95 -2.61 -6.58
N ILE A 144 -7.80 -1.63 -6.93
CA ILE A 144 -8.17 -1.37 -8.33
C ILE A 144 -6.99 -0.88 -9.17
N PRO A 145 -6.15 0.08 -8.76
CA PRO A 145 -4.96 0.45 -9.50
C PRO A 145 -4.00 -0.73 -9.72
N LEU A 146 -3.78 -1.58 -8.71
CA LEU A 146 -2.98 -2.79 -8.87
C LEU A 146 -3.60 -3.73 -9.91
N LEU A 147 -4.91 -4.00 -9.86
CA LEU A 147 -5.59 -4.83 -10.86
C LEU A 147 -5.46 -4.26 -12.27
N ILE A 148 -5.52 -2.94 -12.46
CA ILE A 148 -5.32 -2.31 -13.76
C ILE A 148 -3.89 -2.56 -14.26
N ILE A 149 -2.89 -2.38 -13.40
CA ILE A 149 -1.48 -2.66 -13.76
C ILE A 149 -1.32 -4.12 -14.19
N TYR A 150 -1.87 -5.06 -13.43
CA TYR A 150 -1.80 -6.48 -13.79
C TYR A 150 -2.55 -6.81 -15.08
N ALA A 151 -3.72 -6.21 -15.32
CA ALA A 151 -4.43 -6.38 -16.58
C ALA A 151 -3.56 -5.94 -17.76
N VAL A 152 -2.94 -4.75 -17.67
CA VAL A 152 -2.05 -4.23 -18.70
C VAL A 152 -0.89 -5.18 -18.97
N ILE A 153 -0.21 -5.67 -17.93
CA ILE A 153 0.90 -6.64 -18.06
C ILE A 153 0.44 -7.92 -18.78
N LEU A 154 -0.69 -8.48 -18.36
CA LEU A 154 -1.24 -9.71 -18.93
C LEU A 154 -1.64 -9.53 -20.40
N TYR A 155 -2.23 -8.37 -20.75
CA TYR A 155 -2.59 -8.08 -22.15
C TYR A 155 -1.36 -7.92 -23.05
N PHE A 156 -0.34 -7.19 -22.61
CA PHE A 156 0.91 -7.07 -23.36
C PHE A 156 1.58 -8.43 -23.55
N TYR A 157 1.54 -9.29 -22.52
CA TYR A 157 2.09 -10.61 -22.63
C TYR A 157 1.28 -11.52 -23.58
N SER A 158 -0.06 -11.45 -23.52
CA SER A 158 -0.93 -12.16 -24.47
C SER A 158 -0.67 -11.73 -25.92
N ALA A 159 -0.47 -10.43 -26.14
CA ALA A 159 -0.07 -9.91 -27.45
C ALA A 159 1.30 -10.47 -27.90
N LYS A 160 2.29 -10.52 -26.99
CA LYS A 160 3.61 -11.14 -27.28
C LYS A 160 3.47 -12.59 -27.71
N ILE A 161 2.64 -13.40 -27.00
CA ILE A 161 2.37 -14.79 -27.36
C ILE A 161 1.76 -14.89 -28.78
N LEU A 162 0.77 -14.06 -29.09
CA LEU A 162 0.10 -14.07 -30.38
C LEU A 162 1.02 -13.68 -31.56
N VAL A 163 1.90 -12.71 -31.33
CA VAL A 163 2.86 -12.26 -32.36
C VAL A 163 3.95 -13.28 -32.60
N ASN A 164 4.50 -13.86 -31.55
CA ASN A 164 5.64 -14.79 -31.63
C ASN A 164 5.21 -16.24 -31.86
N TRP A 165 3.93 -16.57 -31.75
CA TRP A 165 3.40 -17.95 -31.79
C TRP A 165 4.12 -18.88 -30.80
N GLU A 166 4.52 -18.36 -29.64
CA GLU A 166 5.18 -19.11 -28.59
C GLU A 166 4.16 -19.65 -27.58
N LEU A 167 4.44 -20.84 -27.02
CA LEU A 167 3.60 -21.37 -25.94
C LEU A 167 3.75 -20.52 -24.68
N PRO A 168 2.64 -20.21 -23.97
CA PRO A 168 2.71 -19.41 -22.75
C PRO A 168 3.51 -20.13 -21.67
N ARG A 169 4.31 -19.38 -20.92
CA ARG A 169 5.04 -19.91 -19.77
C ARG A 169 4.05 -20.26 -18.65
N GLY A 170 4.33 -21.30 -17.87
CA GLY A 170 3.46 -21.75 -16.79
C GLY A 170 3.12 -20.67 -15.75
N TRP A 171 3.99 -19.69 -15.60
CA TRP A 171 3.77 -18.52 -14.73
C TRP A 171 2.53 -17.68 -15.09
N VAL A 172 2.16 -17.64 -16.35
CA VAL A 172 0.99 -16.87 -16.81
C VAL A 172 -0.29 -17.39 -16.19
N SER A 173 -0.45 -18.71 -16.13
CA SER A 173 -1.64 -19.32 -15.53
C SER A 173 -1.81 -18.94 -14.06
N TYR A 174 -0.71 -18.88 -13.30
CA TYR A 174 -0.74 -18.42 -11.91
C TYR A 174 -1.11 -16.93 -11.78
N LEU A 175 -0.59 -16.09 -12.69
CA LEU A 175 -0.89 -14.67 -12.70
C LEU A 175 -2.36 -14.40 -13.08
N ILE A 176 -2.90 -15.11 -14.09
CA ILE A 176 -4.31 -15.01 -14.47
C ILE A 176 -5.21 -15.48 -13.33
N LEU A 177 -4.86 -16.59 -12.68
CA LEU A 177 -5.62 -17.07 -11.53
C LEU A 177 -5.61 -16.07 -10.38
N ALA A 178 -4.43 -15.54 -10.01
CA ALA A 178 -4.30 -14.52 -8.96
C ALA A 178 -5.09 -13.26 -9.32
N TYR A 179 -4.98 -12.77 -10.57
CA TYR A 179 -5.74 -11.63 -11.08
C TYR A 179 -7.24 -11.85 -10.95
N SER A 180 -7.72 -13.04 -11.34
CA SER A 180 -9.14 -13.40 -11.28
C SER A 180 -9.65 -13.44 -9.83
N VAL A 181 -8.92 -14.09 -8.93
CA VAL A 181 -9.30 -14.21 -7.51
C VAL A 181 -9.34 -12.84 -6.83
N VAL A 182 -8.29 -12.04 -7.01
CA VAL A 182 -8.20 -10.69 -6.42
C VAL A 182 -9.25 -9.76 -7.03
N GLY A 183 -9.51 -9.88 -8.33
CA GLY A 183 -10.53 -9.09 -9.02
C GLY A 183 -11.95 -9.44 -8.59
N ILE A 184 -12.26 -10.73 -8.38
CA ILE A 184 -13.54 -11.17 -7.81
C ILE A 184 -13.69 -10.61 -6.38
N LEU A 185 -12.64 -10.67 -5.57
CA LEU A 185 -12.64 -10.08 -4.24
C LEU A 185 -12.91 -8.57 -4.30
N ALA A 186 -12.26 -7.85 -5.21
CA ALA A 186 -12.52 -6.43 -5.43
C ALA A 186 -13.97 -6.16 -5.83
N LEU A 187 -14.55 -6.97 -6.74
CA LEU A 187 -15.97 -6.87 -7.11
C LEU A 187 -16.91 -7.09 -5.93
N LEU A 188 -16.62 -8.08 -5.07
CA LEU A 188 -17.40 -8.34 -3.86
C LEU A 188 -17.32 -7.15 -2.90
N LEU A 189 -16.14 -6.61 -2.68
CA LEU A 189 -15.92 -5.46 -1.82
C LEU A 189 -16.66 -4.21 -2.31
N VAL A 190 -16.74 -3.95 -3.61
CA VAL A 190 -17.43 -2.77 -4.14
C VAL A 190 -18.90 -2.99 -4.44
N HIS A 191 -19.41 -4.22 -4.32
CA HIS A 191 -20.78 -4.54 -4.66
C HIS A 191 -21.84 -3.66 -3.95
N PRO A 192 -21.73 -3.40 -2.63
CA PRO A 192 -22.69 -2.54 -1.94
C PRO A 192 -22.72 -1.11 -2.47
N LEU A 193 -21.59 -0.62 -3.00
CA LEU A 193 -21.45 0.75 -3.52
C LEU A 193 -22.08 0.95 -4.91
N LYS A 194 -22.50 -0.13 -5.59
CA LYS A 194 -23.12 -0.02 -6.94
C LYS A 194 -24.40 0.80 -6.96
N GLN A 195 -25.12 0.84 -5.85
CA GLN A 195 -26.38 1.56 -5.73
C GLN A 195 -26.19 3.04 -5.37
N GLU A 196 -25.00 3.45 -4.94
CA GLU A 196 -24.70 4.84 -4.67
C GLU A 196 -24.54 5.63 -5.97
N SER A 197 -25.25 6.74 -6.10
CA SER A 197 -25.18 7.63 -7.27
C SER A 197 -23.79 8.22 -7.50
N THR A 198 -23.04 8.41 -6.43
CA THR A 198 -21.67 8.98 -6.40
C THR A 198 -20.58 7.99 -6.83
N ALA A 199 -20.86 6.69 -6.84
CA ALA A 199 -19.89 5.64 -7.11
C ALA A 199 -19.83 5.23 -8.60
N SER A 200 -19.76 6.20 -9.52
CA SER A 200 -19.65 5.93 -10.96
C SER A 200 -18.44 5.06 -11.32
N TRP A 201 -17.33 5.20 -10.62
CA TRP A 201 -16.11 4.43 -10.79
C TRP A 201 -16.31 2.92 -10.53
N VAL A 202 -17.20 2.53 -9.60
CA VAL A 202 -17.54 1.12 -9.34
C VAL A 202 -18.17 0.46 -10.57
N ARG A 203 -19.08 1.17 -11.23
CA ARG A 203 -19.73 0.67 -12.43
C ARG A 203 -18.74 0.53 -13.59
N VAL A 204 -17.85 1.52 -13.74
CA VAL A 204 -16.79 1.50 -14.74
C VAL A 204 -15.82 0.34 -14.48
N PHE A 205 -15.31 0.23 -13.26
CA PHE A 205 -14.43 -0.87 -12.87
C PHE A 205 -15.07 -2.25 -13.10
N SER A 206 -16.29 -2.46 -12.61
CA SER A 206 -16.98 -3.75 -12.77
C SER A 206 -17.13 -4.14 -14.25
N ARG A 207 -17.49 -3.18 -15.11
CA ARG A 207 -17.61 -3.42 -16.55
C ARG A 207 -16.28 -3.75 -17.20
N ILE A 208 -15.25 -2.95 -16.91
CA ILE A 208 -13.90 -3.16 -17.45
C ILE A 208 -13.36 -4.52 -17.01
N PHE A 209 -13.48 -4.86 -15.75
CA PHE A 209 -12.96 -6.12 -15.20
C PHE A 209 -13.57 -7.35 -15.92
N TYR A 210 -14.89 -7.38 -16.15
CA TYR A 210 -15.50 -8.49 -16.88
C TYR A 210 -14.99 -8.56 -18.33
N PHE A 211 -14.81 -7.42 -19.00
CA PHE A 211 -14.25 -7.40 -20.35
C PHE A 211 -12.78 -7.83 -20.40
N THR A 212 -12.01 -7.55 -19.35
CA THR A 212 -10.59 -7.96 -19.28
C THR A 212 -10.41 -9.45 -19.05
N LEU A 213 -11.37 -10.14 -18.45
CA LEU A 213 -11.29 -11.59 -18.22
C LEU A 213 -11.60 -12.44 -19.47
N ILE A 214 -12.35 -11.91 -20.44
CA ILE A 214 -12.79 -12.70 -21.59
C ILE A 214 -11.62 -13.19 -22.48
N PRO A 215 -10.61 -12.35 -22.82
CA PRO A 215 -9.51 -12.78 -23.68
C PRO A 215 -8.31 -13.36 -22.92
N LEU A 216 -8.29 -13.37 -21.60
CA LEU A 216 -7.25 -13.95 -20.76
C LEU A 216 -7.56 -15.41 -20.41
#